data_2ef4aa3495e45cf2544db1e7534ec2dd
#
_entry.id   2ef4aa3495e45cf2544db1e7534ec2dd
#
_cell.length_a   1.000
_cell.length_b   1.000
_cell.length_c   1.000
_cell.angle_alpha   90.00
_cell.angle_beta   90.00
_cell.angle_gamma   90.00
#
_symmetry.space_group_name_H-M   'P 1'
#
loop_
_entity.id
_entity.type
_entity.pdbx_description
1 polymer ?
#
loop_
_entity_poly.entity_id
_entity_poly.type
_entity_poly.pdbx_seq_one_letter_code
_entity_poly.pdbx_strand_id
1 'polypeptide(L)'
;MQAFFTLLSKIQKNQFSPFYLLSGTESYYIDTILTALTSKLVEETYRDFDYTVYFGKETNVSKIIETAKRYPLMAKYNLVVLKEAQEISNAAYEELALYAARPANQSIVIFCYMHKAFDKRKKLFKIVEKTGEVLTVKPLYEDQIPNWVVDHAKSLKLDLTPKAIQLISSYVGTNLKRLSSELKKLKLVTKPNERIDEDSIEKYVGISKKFNSFELQKAIGLGNFSLAFQITQYLNRNQKIYPLVLILSSLHSYYQKLLLLKGIESSKDKVSSIGISPYFLKEYKAAAKRLNMRQISTAMGYVFEADLKSKGIKGDNSGSHEILETLLLHLFTL
;
A
#
# COMPACT_ATOMS: atom_id res chain seq x y z
N MET A 1 8.66 5.41 -3.13
CA MET A 1 7.44 6.10 -3.59
C MET A 1 7.75 7.09 -4.72
N GLN A 2 8.65 8.05 -4.54
CA GLN A 2 9.01 9.05 -5.58
C GLN A 2 9.45 8.43 -6.92
N ALA A 3 10.31 7.40 -6.91
CA ALA A 3 10.76 6.71 -8.12
C ALA A 3 9.61 6.10 -8.95
N PHE A 4 8.59 5.54 -8.29
CA PHE A 4 7.40 5.02 -8.96
C PHE A 4 6.62 6.12 -9.70
N PHE A 5 6.32 7.23 -9.03
CA PHE A 5 5.59 8.34 -9.66
C PHE A 5 6.39 9.00 -10.77
N THR A 6 7.72 9.11 -10.62
CA THR A 6 8.61 9.61 -11.68
C THR A 6 8.56 8.70 -12.91
N LEU A 7 8.67 7.37 -12.72
CA LEU A 7 8.59 6.41 -13.80
C LEU A 7 7.22 6.43 -14.50
N LEU A 8 6.14 6.46 -13.72
CA LEU A 8 4.78 6.56 -14.25
C LEU A 8 4.58 7.84 -15.07
N SER A 9 5.11 8.98 -14.60
CA SER A 9 5.08 10.24 -15.35
C SER A 9 5.85 10.18 -16.66
N LYS A 10 7.05 9.55 -16.71
CA LYS A 10 7.80 9.32 -17.93
C LYS A 10 6.97 8.52 -18.96
N ILE A 11 6.34 7.43 -18.50
CA ILE A 11 5.49 6.58 -19.36
C ILE A 11 4.30 7.39 -19.91
N GLN A 12 3.64 8.20 -19.08
CA GLN A 12 2.53 9.06 -19.51
C GLN A 12 2.94 10.08 -20.57
N LYS A 13 4.19 10.56 -20.52
CA LYS A 13 4.79 11.47 -21.49
C LYS A 13 5.38 10.76 -22.73
N ASN A 14 5.12 9.44 -22.89
CA ASN A 14 5.65 8.61 -23.96
C ASN A 14 7.20 8.55 -24.00
N GLN A 15 7.85 8.67 -22.84
CA GLN A 15 9.29 8.50 -22.67
C GLN A 15 9.55 7.05 -22.25
N PHE A 16 9.96 6.22 -23.20
CA PHE A 16 10.18 4.81 -22.99
C PHE A 16 11.66 4.44 -23.01
N SER A 17 12.01 3.45 -22.22
CA SER A 17 13.34 2.84 -22.17
C SER A 17 13.26 1.42 -22.75
N PRO A 18 14.35 0.90 -23.33
CA PRO A 18 14.32 -0.41 -23.98
C PRO A 18 14.24 -1.57 -23.00
N PHE A 19 14.59 -1.36 -21.74
CA PHE A 19 14.54 -2.40 -20.71
C PHE A 19 14.04 -1.84 -19.37
N TYR A 20 13.11 -2.55 -18.76
CA TYR A 20 12.57 -2.25 -17.43
C TYR A 20 12.84 -3.42 -16.49
N LEU A 21 13.53 -3.18 -15.36
CA LEU A 21 13.71 -4.12 -14.27
C LEU A 21 12.83 -3.67 -13.12
N LEU A 22 11.68 -4.33 -12.95
CA LEU A 22 10.72 -4.06 -11.91
C LEU A 22 10.83 -5.13 -10.82
N SER A 23 11.15 -4.76 -9.57
CA SER A 23 11.38 -5.73 -8.52
C SER A 23 10.81 -5.29 -7.18
N GLY A 24 10.48 -6.26 -6.31
CA GLY A 24 10.07 -5.98 -4.93
C GLY A 24 8.88 -6.81 -4.46
N THR A 25 8.47 -6.52 -3.23
CA THR A 25 7.41 -7.26 -2.53
C THR A 25 6.03 -6.59 -2.63
N GLU A 26 5.94 -5.35 -3.14
CA GLU A 26 4.67 -4.66 -3.37
C GLU A 26 4.25 -4.77 -4.84
N SER A 27 3.43 -5.76 -5.13
CA SER A 27 2.99 -6.07 -6.50
C SER A 27 2.19 -4.93 -7.16
N TYR A 28 1.46 -4.14 -6.38
CA TYR A 28 0.64 -3.04 -6.90
C TYR A 28 1.43 -2.09 -7.82
N TYR A 29 2.65 -1.73 -7.42
CA TYR A 29 3.48 -0.81 -8.20
C TYR A 29 3.97 -1.45 -9.49
N ILE A 30 4.38 -2.72 -9.44
CA ILE A 30 4.85 -3.48 -10.60
C ILE A 30 3.72 -3.63 -11.61
N ASP A 31 2.54 -4.07 -11.14
CA ASP A 31 1.35 -4.25 -11.98
C ASP A 31 0.88 -2.93 -12.60
N THR A 32 0.96 -1.82 -11.85
CA THR A 32 0.57 -0.51 -12.35
C THR A 32 1.50 -0.03 -13.46
N ILE A 33 2.82 -0.17 -13.31
CA ILE A 33 3.79 0.19 -14.36
C ILE A 33 3.63 -0.72 -15.57
N LEU A 34 3.48 -2.04 -15.36
CA LEU A 34 3.25 -2.98 -16.44
C LEU A 34 1.99 -2.62 -17.24
N THR A 35 0.88 -2.37 -16.57
CA THR A 35 -0.38 -1.96 -17.21
C THR A 35 -0.23 -0.65 -17.98
N ALA A 36 0.46 0.33 -17.40
CA ALA A 36 0.69 1.62 -18.04
C ALA A 36 1.55 1.49 -19.31
N LEU A 37 2.61 0.67 -19.27
CA LEU A 37 3.45 0.38 -20.43
C LEU A 37 2.66 -0.35 -21.52
N THR A 38 1.96 -1.44 -21.15
CA THR A 38 1.20 -2.23 -22.10
C THR A 38 0.14 -1.41 -22.84
N SER A 39 -0.63 -0.60 -22.09
CA SER A 39 -1.70 0.24 -22.69
C SER A 39 -1.18 1.37 -23.56
N LYS A 40 0.07 1.81 -23.36
CA LYS A 40 0.70 2.90 -24.14
C LYS A 40 1.48 2.41 -25.35
N LEU A 41 2.05 1.22 -25.26
CA LEU A 41 2.96 0.70 -26.29
C LEU A 41 2.26 -0.15 -27.35
N VAL A 42 1.21 -0.88 -26.96
CA VAL A 42 0.52 -1.82 -27.83
C VAL A 42 -0.98 -1.64 -27.70
N GLU A 43 -1.62 -1.21 -28.79
CA GLU A 43 -3.07 -1.16 -28.88
C GLU A 43 -3.68 -2.56 -28.71
N GLU A 44 -4.89 -2.64 -28.19
CA GLU A 44 -5.52 -3.92 -27.87
C GLU A 44 -5.63 -4.85 -29.08
N THR A 45 -5.89 -4.29 -30.24
CA THR A 45 -5.98 -4.99 -31.53
C THR A 45 -4.67 -5.59 -32.02
N TYR A 46 -3.52 -5.10 -31.55
CA TYR A 46 -2.19 -5.56 -31.99
C TYR A 46 -1.49 -6.46 -30.97
N ARG A 47 -2.15 -6.76 -29.84
CA ARG A 47 -1.54 -7.53 -28.75
C ARG A 47 -1.15 -8.95 -29.15
N ASP A 48 -1.92 -9.59 -30.01
CA ASP A 48 -1.64 -10.95 -30.46
C ASP A 48 -0.36 -11.04 -31.32
N PHE A 49 0.10 -9.93 -31.87
CA PHE A 49 1.27 -9.87 -32.75
C PHE A 49 2.52 -9.34 -32.06
N ASP A 50 2.38 -8.25 -31.30
CA ASP A 50 3.51 -7.47 -30.80
C ASP A 50 3.59 -7.38 -29.27
N TYR A 51 2.85 -8.27 -28.56
CA TYR A 51 2.89 -8.40 -27.11
C TYR A 51 3.02 -9.86 -26.70
N THR A 52 4.17 -10.22 -26.11
CA THR A 52 4.42 -11.59 -25.66
C THR A 52 4.72 -11.60 -24.16
N VAL A 53 4.05 -12.49 -23.42
CA VAL A 53 4.26 -12.71 -21.99
C VAL A 53 4.89 -14.07 -21.77
N TYR A 54 5.99 -14.08 -21.04
CA TYR A 54 6.66 -15.28 -20.56
C TYR A 54 6.57 -15.38 -19.05
N PHE A 55 6.55 -16.61 -18.54
CA PHE A 55 6.63 -16.91 -17.10
C PHE A 55 7.94 -17.62 -16.79
N GLY A 56 8.61 -17.24 -15.69
CA GLY A 56 9.96 -17.70 -15.37
C GLY A 56 10.11 -19.22 -15.27
N LYS A 57 9.09 -19.95 -14.80
CA LYS A 57 9.11 -21.42 -14.72
C LYS A 57 9.01 -22.14 -16.05
N GLU A 58 8.37 -21.51 -17.04
CA GLU A 58 7.93 -22.18 -18.26
C GLU A 58 8.77 -21.79 -19.47
N THR A 59 9.78 -20.95 -19.29
CA THR A 59 10.48 -20.37 -20.43
C THR A 59 11.99 -20.52 -20.36
N ASN A 60 12.58 -20.57 -21.58
CA ASN A 60 14.02 -20.43 -21.77
C ASN A 60 14.36 -18.98 -22.14
N VAL A 61 15.39 -18.44 -21.53
CA VAL A 61 15.86 -17.06 -21.75
C VAL A 61 16.23 -16.80 -23.22
N SER A 62 16.83 -17.77 -23.89
CA SER A 62 17.17 -17.66 -25.33
C SER A 62 15.94 -17.34 -26.19
N LYS A 63 14.77 -17.94 -25.86
CA LYS A 63 13.49 -17.65 -26.53
C LYS A 63 12.98 -16.23 -26.26
N ILE A 64 13.16 -15.74 -25.04
CA ILE A 64 12.83 -14.35 -24.68
C ILE A 64 13.66 -13.37 -25.51
N ILE A 65 14.97 -13.60 -25.55
CA ILE A 65 15.92 -12.76 -26.32
C ILE A 65 15.65 -12.81 -27.82
N GLU A 66 15.36 -14.00 -28.34
CA GLU A 66 14.95 -14.19 -29.76
C GLU A 66 13.71 -13.35 -30.07
N THR A 67 12.66 -13.45 -29.23
CA THR A 67 11.43 -12.66 -29.38
C THR A 67 11.72 -11.18 -29.27
N ALA A 68 12.56 -10.76 -28.32
CA ALA A 68 12.94 -9.36 -28.13
C ALA A 68 13.80 -8.79 -29.29
N LYS A 69 14.38 -9.63 -30.15
CA LYS A 69 15.10 -9.20 -31.36
C LYS A 69 14.21 -9.09 -32.61
N ARG A 70 12.97 -9.56 -32.53
CA ARG A 70 12.02 -9.48 -33.66
C ARG A 70 11.59 -8.03 -33.89
N TYR A 71 11.35 -7.70 -35.15
CA TYR A 71 10.68 -6.45 -35.50
C TYR A 71 9.19 -6.55 -35.15
N PRO A 72 8.56 -5.46 -34.66
CA PRO A 72 7.12 -5.41 -34.48
C PRO A 72 6.43 -5.55 -35.86
N LEU A 73 5.27 -6.21 -35.86
CA LEU A 73 4.50 -6.40 -37.10
C LEU A 73 3.49 -5.26 -37.34
N MET A 74 2.84 -4.81 -36.29
CA MET A 74 1.74 -3.84 -36.37
C MET A 74 1.96 -2.63 -35.43
N ALA A 75 2.52 -2.83 -34.24
CA ALA A 75 2.77 -1.78 -33.27
C ALA A 75 4.11 -1.05 -33.53
N LYS A 76 4.33 0.06 -32.85
CA LYS A 76 5.61 0.78 -32.91
C LYS A 76 6.76 0.01 -32.25
N TYR A 77 6.44 -0.79 -31.23
CA TYR A 77 7.40 -1.56 -30.46
C TYR A 77 6.91 -2.99 -30.26
N ASN A 78 7.83 -3.93 -30.30
CA ASN A 78 7.60 -5.28 -29.82
C ASN A 78 7.76 -5.32 -28.30
N LEU A 79 6.71 -5.66 -27.56
CA LEU A 79 6.68 -5.66 -26.11
C LEU A 79 6.82 -7.08 -25.56
N VAL A 80 7.91 -7.35 -24.88
CA VAL A 80 8.21 -8.65 -24.29
C VAL A 80 8.22 -8.56 -22.76
N VAL A 81 7.36 -9.31 -22.10
CA VAL A 81 7.21 -9.30 -20.64
C VAL A 81 7.62 -10.64 -20.06
N LEU A 82 8.57 -10.63 -19.13
CA LEU A 82 8.89 -11.77 -18.29
C LEU A 82 8.30 -11.57 -16.90
N LYS A 83 7.26 -12.32 -16.56
CA LYS A 83 6.69 -12.41 -15.22
C LYS A 83 7.38 -13.49 -14.40
N GLU A 84 7.32 -13.37 -13.08
CA GLU A 84 7.92 -14.32 -12.13
C GLU A 84 9.40 -14.62 -12.46
N ALA A 85 10.14 -13.58 -12.79
CA ALA A 85 11.52 -13.67 -13.20
C ALA A 85 12.46 -14.19 -12.10
N GLN A 86 12.03 -14.34 -10.85
CA GLN A 86 12.76 -15.00 -9.78
C GLN A 86 12.92 -16.51 -9.98
N GLU A 87 12.13 -17.09 -10.87
CA GLU A 87 12.12 -18.54 -11.15
C GLU A 87 13.12 -18.96 -12.24
N ILE A 88 13.73 -17.99 -12.96
CA ILE A 88 14.77 -18.32 -13.96
C ILE A 88 16.12 -18.58 -13.30
N SER A 89 17.01 -19.31 -14.00
CA SER A 89 18.34 -19.69 -13.51
C SER A 89 19.29 -18.48 -13.42
N ASN A 90 20.38 -18.65 -12.65
CA ASN A 90 21.42 -17.63 -12.59
C ASN A 90 22.14 -17.41 -13.92
N ALA A 91 22.33 -18.47 -14.73
CA ALA A 91 22.89 -18.37 -16.07
C ALA A 91 22.03 -17.50 -16.98
N ALA A 92 20.71 -17.60 -16.86
CA ALA A 92 19.75 -16.81 -17.59
C ALA A 92 19.90 -15.29 -17.32
N TYR A 93 20.27 -14.89 -16.09
CA TYR A 93 20.53 -13.47 -15.81
C TYR A 93 21.77 -12.94 -16.54
N GLU A 94 22.78 -13.76 -16.80
CA GLU A 94 23.97 -13.36 -17.55
C GLU A 94 23.64 -13.15 -19.04
N GLU A 95 22.84 -14.04 -19.64
CA GLU A 95 22.38 -13.90 -21.02
C GLU A 95 21.52 -12.64 -21.18
N LEU A 96 20.56 -12.41 -20.27
CA LEU A 96 19.76 -11.18 -20.26
C LEU A 96 20.60 -9.92 -20.05
N ALA A 97 21.68 -9.99 -19.27
CA ALA A 97 22.60 -8.87 -19.08
C ALA A 97 23.34 -8.52 -20.38
N LEU A 98 23.72 -9.53 -21.17
CA LEU A 98 24.32 -9.29 -22.49
C LEU A 98 23.34 -8.62 -23.46
N TYR A 99 22.08 -9.06 -23.46
CA TYR A 99 21.04 -8.42 -24.26
C TYR A 99 20.76 -6.99 -23.79
N ALA A 100 20.60 -6.78 -22.47
CA ALA A 100 20.30 -5.47 -21.89
C ALA A 100 21.44 -4.43 -22.10
N ALA A 101 22.68 -4.88 -22.36
CA ALA A 101 23.78 -3.99 -22.69
C ALA A 101 23.65 -3.38 -24.12
N ARG A 102 23.00 -4.09 -25.04
CA ARG A 102 22.73 -3.66 -26.41
C ARG A 102 21.33 -4.12 -26.83
N PRO A 103 20.28 -3.53 -26.24
CA PRO A 103 18.91 -3.92 -26.54
C PRO A 103 18.52 -3.51 -27.97
N ALA A 104 17.61 -4.26 -28.56
CA ALA A 104 17.04 -3.90 -29.85
C ALA A 104 16.17 -2.64 -29.74
N ASN A 105 16.39 -1.64 -30.60
CA ASN A 105 15.72 -0.35 -30.54
C ASN A 105 14.20 -0.41 -30.78
N GLN A 106 13.75 -1.45 -31.48
CA GLN A 106 12.34 -1.68 -31.81
C GLN A 106 11.60 -2.51 -30.76
N SER A 107 12.25 -2.91 -29.67
CA SER A 107 11.65 -3.77 -28.65
C SER A 107 11.79 -3.17 -27.26
N ILE A 108 10.81 -3.45 -26.42
CA ILE A 108 10.83 -3.09 -25.00
C ILE A 108 10.66 -4.37 -24.18
N VAL A 109 11.63 -4.64 -23.30
CA VAL A 109 11.62 -5.80 -22.42
C VAL A 109 11.27 -5.36 -21.00
N ILE A 110 10.25 -5.98 -20.41
CA ILE A 110 9.84 -5.74 -19.02
C ILE A 110 10.13 -7.00 -18.21
N PHE A 111 11.05 -6.88 -17.25
CA PHE A 111 11.48 -7.92 -16.36
C PHE A 111 10.84 -7.73 -14.99
N CYS A 112 9.82 -8.54 -14.63
CA CYS A 112 9.08 -8.48 -13.38
C CYS A 112 9.60 -9.53 -12.39
N TYR A 113 10.36 -9.08 -11.40
CA TYR A 113 10.93 -9.90 -10.34
C TYR A 113 10.12 -9.73 -9.07
N MET A 114 9.20 -10.67 -8.80
CA MET A 114 8.18 -10.56 -7.77
C MET A 114 8.66 -11.09 -6.41
N HIS A 115 7.97 -10.68 -5.34
CA HIS A 115 8.09 -11.17 -3.95
C HIS A 115 9.40 -10.86 -3.22
N LYS A 116 10.43 -10.36 -3.90
CA LYS A 116 11.70 -9.92 -3.29
C LYS A 116 12.38 -8.86 -4.14
N ALA A 117 13.31 -8.12 -3.54
CA ALA A 117 14.13 -7.17 -4.29
C ALA A 117 15.17 -7.92 -5.12
N PHE A 118 15.44 -7.43 -6.34
CA PHE A 118 16.51 -7.95 -7.16
C PHE A 118 17.89 -7.58 -6.59
N ASP A 119 18.87 -8.48 -6.64
CA ASP A 119 20.19 -8.24 -6.10
C ASP A 119 20.97 -7.23 -6.95
N LYS A 120 21.25 -6.07 -6.35
CA LYS A 120 21.95 -4.95 -7.01
C LYS A 120 23.39 -5.28 -7.42
N ARG A 121 23.99 -6.33 -6.86
CA ARG A 121 25.36 -6.77 -7.21
C ARG A 121 25.41 -7.51 -8.53
N LYS A 122 24.28 -8.05 -9.00
CA LYS A 122 24.20 -8.80 -10.28
C LYS A 122 24.48 -7.89 -11.47
N LYS A 123 25.15 -8.42 -12.47
CA LYS A 123 25.53 -7.74 -13.71
C LYS A 123 24.32 -7.14 -14.44
N LEU A 124 23.21 -7.90 -14.51
CA LEU A 124 21.95 -7.44 -15.11
C LEU A 124 21.47 -6.11 -14.47
N PHE A 125 21.46 -6.03 -13.13
CA PHE A 125 21.04 -4.80 -12.44
C PHE A 125 21.89 -3.60 -12.87
N LYS A 126 23.23 -3.74 -12.78
CA LYS A 126 24.20 -2.67 -13.07
C LYS A 126 24.12 -2.20 -14.53
N ILE A 127 23.78 -3.09 -15.46
CA ILE A 127 23.60 -2.76 -16.86
C ILE A 127 22.28 -2.01 -17.06
N VAL A 128 21.16 -2.58 -16.56
CA VAL A 128 19.84 -1.95 -16.74
C VAL A 128 19.76 -0.59 -16.05
N GLU A 129 20.45 -0.39 -14.93
CA GLU A 129 20.56 0.93 -14.28
C GLU A 129 21.16 1.99 -15.20
N LYS A 130 22.01 1.62 -16.17
CA LYS A 130 22.64 2.54 -17.14
C LYS A 130 21.89 2.64 -18.46
N THR A 131 21.26 1.57 -18.91
CA THR A 131 20.66 1.46 -20.25
C THR A 131 19.14 1.49 -20.26
N GLY A 132 18.50 1.36 -19.10
CA GLY A 132 17.05 1.23 -18.96
C GLY A 132 16.52 1.88 -17.71
N GLU A 133 15.44 1.34 -17.19
CA GLU A 133 14.79 1.80 -15.96
C GLU A 133 14.75 0.68 -14.91
N VAL A 134 15.14 1.02 -13.68
CA VAL A 134 15.07 0.10 -12.54
C VAL A 134 14.09 0.65 -11.51
N LEU A 135 13.12 -0.16 -11.13
CA LEU A 135 12.20 0.14 -10.03
C LEU A 135 12.28 -0.98 -8.99
N THR A 136 12.67 -0.64 -7.75
CA THR A 136 12.63 -1.54 -6.60
C THR A 136 11.63 -1.02 -5.59
N VAL A 137 10.59 -1.83 -5.29
CA VAL A 137 9.47 -1.43 -4.44
C VAL A 137 9.39 -2.29 -3.17
N LYS A 138 8.94 -1.65 -2.09
CA LYS A 138 8.73 -2.28 -0.79
C LYS A 138 7.29 -2.01 -0.34
N PRO A 139 6.70 -2.86 0.51
CA PRO A 139 5.43 -2.58 1.15
C PRO A 139 5.51 -1.27 1.94
N LEU A 140 4.40 -0.59 2.04
CA LEU A 140 4.27 0.57 2.92
C LEU A 140 3.85 0.10 4.31
N TYR A 141 4.38 0.78 5.32
CA TYR A 141 3.90 0.65 6.69
C TYR A 141 2.62 1.47 6.88
N GLU A 142 1.84 1.15 7.90
CA GLU A 142 0.53 1.79 8.17
C GLU A 142 0.60 3.31 8.31
N ASP A 143 1.67 3.83 8.93
CA ASP A 143 1.92 5.26 9.10
C ASP A 143 2.16 6.00 7.77
N GLN A 144 2.56 5.28 6.73
CA GLN A 144 2.81 5.81 5.39
C GLN A 144 1.55 5.84 4.49
N ILE A 145 0.52 5.06 4.86
CA ILE A 145 -0.69 4.92 4.05
C ILE A 145 -1.45 6.24 3.86
N PRO A 146 -1.68 7.08 4.89
CA PRO A 146 -2.37 8.35 4.69
C PRO A 146 -1.68 9.25 3.66
N ASN A 147 -0.34 9.32 3.69
CA ASN A 147 0.43 10.11 2.72
C ASN A 147 0.31 9.51 1.31
N TRP A 148 0.34 8.19 1.19
CA TRP A 148 0.12 7.51 -0.09
C TRP A 148 -1.28 7.80 -0.66
N VAL A 149 -2.31 7.79 0.19
CA VAL A 149 -3.70 8.13 -0.21
C VAL A 149 -3.77 9.56 -0.74
N VAL A 150 -3.12 10.52 -0.07
CA VAL A 150 -3.04 11.92 -0.54
C VAL A 150 -2.39 12.01 -1.92
N ASP A 151 -1.23 11.38 -2.10
CA ASP A 151 -0.49 11.45 -3.35
C ASP A 151 -1.25 10.76 -4.50
N HIS A 152 -1.86 9.61 -4.21
CA HIS A 152 -2.65 8.88 -5.21
C HIS A 152 -3.94 9.61 -5.57
N ALA A 153 -4.63 10.20 -4.59
CA ALA A 153 -5.82 11.03 -4.82
C ALA A 153 -5.49 12.24 -5.70
N LYS A 154 -4.37 12.94 -5.44
CA LYS A 154 -3.89 14.04 -6.29
C LYS A 154 -3.65 13.58 -7.73
N SER A 155 -3.06 12.41 -7.93
CA SER A 155 -2.85 11.85 -9.28
C SER A 155 -4.16 11.58 -10.02
N LEU A 156 -5.24 11.30 -9.27
CA LEU A 156 -6.61 11.11 -9.78
C LEU A 156 -7.40 12.42 -9.87
N LYS A 157 -6.82 13.57 -9.47
CA LYS A 157 -7.48 14.88 -9.35
C LYS A 157 -8.66 14.86 -8.37
N LEU A 158 -8.50 14.17 -7.24
CA LEU A 158 -9.45 14.13 -6.12
C LEU A 158 -8.94 15.00 -4.98
N ASP A 159 -9.84 15.73 -4.32
CA ASP A 159 -9.60 16.47 -3.08
C ASP A 159 -10.34 15.79 -1.91
N LEU A 160 -9.60 15.22 -0.97
CA LEU A 160 -10.14 14.53 0.20
C LEU A 160 -9.90 15.34 1.46
N THR A 161 -10.89 15.37 2.35
CA THR A 161 -10.69 15.93 3.69
C THR A 161 -9.73 15.05 4.51
N PRO A 162 -9.04 15.60 5.54
CA PRO A 162 -8.19 14.82 6.44
C PRO A 162 -8.93 13.64 7.09
N LYS A 163 -10.21 13.80 7.42
CA LYS A 163 -11.04 12.73 7.97
C LYS A 163 -11.33 11.64 6.93
N ALA A 164 -11.66 12.00 5.70
CA ALA A 164 -11.88 11.02 4.61
C ALA A 164 -10.61 10.20 4.35
N ILE A 165 -9.43 10.85 4.33
CA ILE A 165 -8.14 10.18 4.20
C ILE A 165 -7.93 9.18 5.34
N GLN A 166 -8.18 9.60 6.58
CA GLN A 166 -8.01 8.74 7.76
C GLN A 166 -8.97 7.55 7.73
N LEU A 167 -10.25 7.78 7.40
CA LEU A 167 -11.25 6.72 7.30
C LEU A 167 -10.88 5.65 6.28
N ILE A 168 -10.55 6.05 5.05
CA ILE A 168 -10.20 5.10 4.00
C ILE A 168 -8.88 4.36 4.30
N SER A 169 -7.90 5.06 4.89
CA SER A 169 -6.61 4.48 5.27
C SER A 169 -6.75 3.43 6.36
N SER A 170 -7.50 3.72 7.43
CA SER A 170 -7.71 2.80 8.54
C SER A 170 -8.58 1.59 8.18
N TYR A 171 -9.53 1.78 7.26
CA TYR A 171 -10.42 0.71 6.81
C TYR A 171 -9.74 -0.27 5.87
N VAL A 172 -8.97 0.23 4.92
CA VAL A 172 -8.32 -0.62 3.90
C VAL A 172 -6.97 -1.15 4.37
N GLY A 173 -6.29 -0.41 5.26
CA GLY A 173 -4.95 -0.74 5.73
C GLY A 173 -3.91 -0.63 4.61
N THR A 174 -2.94 -1.54 4.60
CA THR A 174 -1.78 -1.50 3.70
C THR A 174 -2.02 -2.05 2.30
N ASN A 175 -3.23 -2.49 1.97
CA ASN A 175 -3.55 -3.04 0.65
C ASN A 175 -3.71 -1.94 -0.40
N LEU A 176 -2.61 -1.58 -1.07
CA LEU A 176 -2.57 -0.50 -2.07
C LEU A 176 -3.48 -0.74 -3.27
N LYS A 177 -3.65 -2.00 -3.69
CA LYS A 177 -4.54 -2.35 -4.79
C LYS A 177 -5.99 -2.01 -4.45
N ARG A 178 -6.44 -2.37 -3.24
CA ARG A 178 -7.78 -2.06 -2.74
C ARG A 178 -7.95 -0.55 -2.54
N LEU A 179 -6.96 0.13 -1.94
CA LEU A 179 -6.98 1.60 -1.80
C LEU A 179 -7.13 2.31 -3.15
N SER A 180 -6.35 1.89 -4.15
CA SER A 180 -6.43 2.44 -5.50
C SER A 180 -7.81 2.20 -6.13
N SER A 181 -8.40 1.01 -5.94
CA SER A 181 -9.74 0.69 -6.45
C SER A 181 -10.81 1.57 -5.81
N GLU A 182 -10.77 1.78 -4.49
CA GLU A 182 -11.71 2.65 -3.79
C GLU A 182 -11.58 4.12 -4.25
N LEU A 183 -10.36 4.63 -4.40
CA LEU A 183 -10.14 5.99 -4.89
C LEU A 183 -10.61 6.17 -6.35
N LYS A 184 -10.38 5.17 -7.21
CA LYS A 184 -10.89 5.19 -8.58
C LYS A 184 -12.43 5.16 -8.61
N LYS A 185 -13.06 4.37 -7.75
CA LYS A 185 -14.53 4.34 -7.59
C LYS A 185 -15.07 5.71 -7.16
N LEU A 186 -14.44 6.34 -6.16
CA LEU A 186 -14.79 7.70 -5.75
C LEU A 186 -14.69 8.68 -6.92
N LYS A 187 -13.67 8.60 -7.75
CA LYS A 187 -13.52 9.45 -8.94
C LYS A 187 -14.67 9.31 -9.94
N LEU A 188 -15.27 8.12 -10.08
CA LEU A 188 -16.37 7.89 -11.00
C LEU A 188 -17.70 8.50 -10.50
N VAL A 189 -17.86 8.64 -9.17
CA VAL A 189 -19.12 9.06 -8.56
C VAL A 189 -19.12 10.50 -8.05
N THR A 190 -17.96 11.15 -7.97
CA THR A 190 -17.82 12.54 -7.53
C THR A 190 -17.71 13.50 -8.72
N LYS A 191 -18.27 14.70 -8.56
CA LYS A 191 -18.17 15.75 -9.59
C LYS A 191 -16.73 16.32 -9.64
N PRO A 192 -16.31 16.89 -10.77
CA PRO A 192 -15.05 17.62 -10.85
C PRO A 192 -14.98 18.73 -9.78
N ASN A 193 -13.86 18.80 -9.06
CA ASN A 193 -13.58 19.75 -7.96
C ASN A 193 -14.51 19.61 -6.73
N GLU A 194 -15.29 18.56 -6.63
CA GLU A 194 -16.06 18.24 -5.42
C GLU A 194 -15.10 17.72 -4.35
N ARG A 195 -15.20 18.28 -3.14
CA ARG A 195 -14.41 17.85 -2.00
C ARG A 195 -15.04 16.63 -1.36
N ILE A 196 -14.27 15.54 -1.29
CA ILE A 196 -14.69 14.26 -0.71
C ILE A 196 -14.50 14.31 0.79
N ASP A 197 -15.60 14.25 1.51
CA ASP A 197 -15.66 14.24 2.97
C ASP A 197 -16.02 12.85 3.53
N GLU A 198 -16.22 12.76 4.84
CA GLU A 198 -16.62 11.53 5.52
C GLU A 198 -18.02 11.04 5.11
N ASP A 199 -18.93 11.92 4.72
CA ASP A 199 -20.27 11.54 4.24
C ASP A 199 -20.18 10.86 2.87
N SER A 200 -19.31 11.36 2.00
CA SER A 200 -18.97 10.74 0.73
C SER A 200 -18.35 9.36 0.90
N ILE A 201 -17.45 9.20 1.88
CA ILE A 201 -16.83 7.90 2.21
C ILE A 201 -17.90 6.92 2.74
N GLU A 202 -18.77 7.35 3.66
CA GLU A 202 -19.86 6.51 4.16
C GLU A 202 -20.79 6.06 3.03
N LYS A 203 -21.19 6.98 2.16
CA LYS A 203 -22.11 6.70 1.07
C LYS A 203 -21.54 5.79 -0.02
N TYR A 204 -20.29 6.01 -0.43
CA TYR A 204 -19.74 5.35 -1.62
C TYR A 204 -18.76 4.21 -1.29
N VAL A 205 -18.13 4.22 -0.12
CA VAL A 205 -17.20 3.17 0.33
C VAL A 205 -17.86 2.25 1.35
N GLY A 206 -18.90 2.72 2.05
CA GLY A 206 -19.66 1.93 3.04
C GLY A 206 -19.01 1.89 4.42
N ILE A 207 -18.16 2.87 4.74
CA ILE A 207 -17.50 2.96 6.06
C ILE A 207 -18.29 3.94 6.92
N SER A 208 -18.79 3.50 8.07
CA SER A 208 -19.51 4.39 8.98
C SER A 208 -18.61 5.53 9.48
N LYS A 209 -19.08 6.77 9.36
CA LYS A 209 -18.39 7.93 9.89
C LYS A 209 -18.44 8.03 11.41
N LYS A 210 -19.43 7.40 12.04
CA LYS A 210 -19.66 7.42 13.50
C LYS A 210 -19.07 6.21 14.21
N PHE A 211 -19.10 5.03 13.57
CA PHE A 211 -18.69 3.78 14.16
C PHE A 211 -17.57 3.13 13.34
N ASN A 212 -16.35 3.48 13.67
CA ASN A 212 -15.13 2.98 13.02
C ASN A 212 -13.99 2.92 14.03
N SER A 213 -12.87 2.32 13.66
CA SER A 213 -11.70 2.17 14.54
C SER A 213 -11.11 3.50 15.01
N PHE A 214 -11.22 4.56 14.21
CA PHE A 214 -10.73 5.88 14.57
C PHE A 214 -11.59 6.55 15.65
N GLU A 215 -12.90 6.50 15.51
CA GLU A 215 -13.82 7.00 16.56
C GLU A 215 -13.73 6.15 17.84
N LEU A 216 -13.42 4.84 17.72
CA LEU A 216 -13.11 3.99 18.89
C LEU A 216 -11.87 4.50 19.61
N GLN A 217 -10.76 4.76 18.91
CA GLN A 217 -9.53 5.33 19.51
C GLN A 217 -9.82 6.63 20.24
N LYS A 218 -10.59 7.51 19.63
CA LYS A 218 -10.98 8.81 20.21
C LYS A 218 -11.82 8.62 21.47
N ALA A 219 -12.82 7.75 21.45
CA ALA A 219 -13.67 7.45 22.61
C ALA A 219 -12.85 6.86 23.77
N ILE A 220 -11.93 5.93 23.50
CA ILE A 220 -11.00 5.37 24.47
C ILE A 220 -10.08 6.46 25.03
N GLY A 221 -9.46 7.25 24.15
CA GLY A 221 -8.54 8.33 24.54
C GLY A 221 -9.17 9.39 25.43
N LEU A 222 -10.45 9.70 25.22
CA LEU A 222 -11.22 10.64 26.01
C LEU A 222 -11.86 10.01 27.27
N GLY A 223 -11.75 8.69 27.45
CA GLY A 223 -12.36 7.99 28.59
C GLY A 223 -13.88 7.80 28.48
N ASN A 224 -14.44 7.90 27.26
CA ASN A 224 -15.88 7.74 27.04
C ASN A 224 -16.23 6.26 26.82
N PHE A 225 -16.43 5.53 27.93
CA PHE A 225 -16.75 4.09 27.90
C PHE A 225 -18.03 3.79 27.12
N SER A 226 -19.10 4.55 27.37
CA SER A 226 -20.39 4.30 26.73
C SER A 226 -20.29 4.37 25.21
N LEU A 227 -19.64 5.39 24.67
CA LEU A 227 -19.42 5.53 23.23
C LEU A 227 -18.49 4.43 22.69
N ALA A 228 -17.38 4.15 23.40
CA ALA A 228 -16.44 3.11 23.00
C ALA A 228 -17.12 1.73 22.95
N PHE A 229 -17.98 1.43 23.92
CA PHE A 229 -18.75 0.18 23.95
C PHE A 229 -19.75 0.10 22.79
N GLN A 230 -20.49 1.18 22.50
CA GLN A 230 -21.41 1.21 21.35
C GLN A 230 -20.67 0.99 20.02
N ILE A 231 -19.51 1.62 19.86
CA ILE A 231 -18.68 1.41 18.67
C ILE A 231 -18.20 -0.04 18.60
N THR A 232 -17.72 -0.61 19.71
CA THR A 232 -17.27 -2.01 19.78
C THR A 232 -18.39 -2.98 19.37
N GLN A 233 -19.60 -2.79 19.88
CA GLN A 233 -20.76 -3.60 19.48
C GLN A 233 -21.07 -3.49 17.99
N TYR A 234 -20.99 -2.29 17.42
CA TYR A 234 -21.18 -2.09 15.99
C TYR A 234 -20.09 -2.78 15.14
N LEU A 235 -18.82 -2.64 15.52
CA LEU A 235 -17.70 -3.28 14.82
C LEU A 235 -17.81 -4.81 14.88
N ASN A 236 -18.19 -5.36 16.03
CA ASN A 236 -18.42 -6.78 16.23
C ASN A 236 -19.53 -7.34 15.34
N ARG A 237 -20.63 -6.61 15.14
CA ARG A 237 -21.72 -7.00 14.23
C ARG A 237 -21.34 -6.91 12.75
N ASN A 238 -20.30 -6.13 12.41
CA ASN A 238 -19.90 -5.84 11.05
C ASN A 238 -18.47 -6.34 10.73
N GLN A 239 -18.06 -7.50 11.22
CA GLN A 239 -16.68 -8.03 11.12
C GLN A 239 -16.19 -8.21 9.68
N LYS A 240 -17.09 -8.46 8.72
CA LYS A 240 -16.72 -8.50 7.29
C LYS A 240 -16.18 -7.16 6.79
N ILE A 241 -16.71 -6.06 7.32
CA ILE A 241 -16.31 -4.69 7.00
C ILE A 241 -15.14 -4.26 7.88
N TYR A 242 -15.17 -4.63 9.17
CA TYR A 242 -14.19 -4.26 10.19
C TYR A 242 -13.51 -5.52 10.78
N PRO A 243 -12.56 -6.16 10.07
CA PRO A 243 -11.84 -7.32 10.59
C PRO A 243 -11.09 -6.96 11.88
N LEU A 244 -11.15 -7.85 12.89
CA LEU A 244 -10.53 -7.65 14.19
C LEU A 244 -9.04 -7.29 14.09
N VAL A 245 -8.31 -7.95 13.19
CA VAL A 245 -6.87 -7.69 12.98
C VAL A 245 -6.59 -6.22 12.60
N LEU A 246 -7.43 -5.60 11.77
CA LEU A 246 -7.28 -4.19 11.39
C LEU A 246 -7.61 -3.25 12.57
N ILE A 247 -8.59 -3.61 13.41
CA ILE A 247 -8.92 -2.85 14.61
C ILE A 247 -7.74 -2.88 15.60
N LEU A 248 -7.17 -4.06 15.85
CA LEU A 248 -6.05 -4.25 16.76
C LEU A 248 -4.80 -3.50 16.26
N SER A 249 -4.49 -3.59 14.97
CA SER A 249 -3.38 -2.87 14.34
C SER A 249 -3.56 -1.34 14.48
N SER A 250 -4.76 -0.86 14.25
CA SER A 250 -5.14 0.55 14.41
C SER A 250 -4.98 1.03 15.86
N LEU A 251 -5.40 0.24 16.87
CA LEU A 251 -5.22 0.54 18.30
C LEU A 251 -3.74 0.51 18.69
N HIS A 252 -2.96 -0.45 18.21
CA HIS A 252 -1.51 -0.51 18.44
C HIS A 252 -0.82 0.78 17.94
N SER A 253 -1.08 1.16 16.69
CA SER A 253 -0.55 2.39 16.08
C SER A 253 -0.95 3.64 16.88
N TYR A 254 -2.17 3.69 17.38
CA TYR A 254 -2.66 4.78 18.24
C TYR A 254 -1.85 4.91 19.52
N TYR A 255 -1.68 3.82 20.29
CA TYR A 255 -0.92 3.84 21.54
C TYR A 255 0.56 4.09 21.32
N GLN A 256 1.15 3.57 20.25
CA GLN A 256 2.52 3.87 19.85
C GLN A 256 2.72 5.38 19.63
N LYS A 257 1.82 6.02 18.91
CA LYS A 257 1.85 7.49 18.70
C LYS A 257 1.66 8.27 19.98
N LEU A 258 0.79 7.81 20.89
CA LEU A 258 0.65 8.41 22.22
C LEU A 258 1.93 8.32 23.05
N LEU A 259 2.60 7.16 23.02
CA LEU A 259 3.87 6.95 23.73
C LEU A 259 4.96 7.89 23.20
N LEU A 260 5.09 7.96 21.88
CA LEU A 260 6.03 8.87 21.23
C LEU A 260 5.73 10.34 21.55
N LEU A 261 4.45 10.72 21.53
CA LEU A 261 4.03 12.09 21.85
C LEU A 261 4.38 12.47 23.28
N LYS A 262 4.28 11.54 24.23
CA LYS A 262 4.71 11.74 25.64
C LYS A 262 6.22 11.87 25.80
N GLY A 263 6.99 11.13 24.97
CA GLY A 263 8.46 11.14 25.02
C GLY A 263 9.10 12.39 24.40
N ILE A 264 8.33 13.17 23.64
CA ILE A 264 8.85 14.38 22.98
C ILE A 264 8.44 15.61 23.76
N GLU A 265 9.41 16.29 24.38
CA GLU A 265 9.21 17.65 24.87
C GLU A 265 8.84 18.59 23.72
N SER A 266 7.86 19.45 23.95
CA SER A 266 7.03 20.30 23.10
C SER A 266 7.68 21.11 21.93
N SER A 267 8.57 20.58 21.13
CA SER A 267 8.98 21.24 19.89
C SER A 267 8.06 20.85 18.72
N LYS A 268 7.50 21.85 18.04
CA LYS A 268 6.59 21.65 16.89
C LYS A 268 7.20 20.75 15.80
N ASP A 269 8.49 20.85 15.57
CA ASP A 269 9.21 20.07 14.54
C ASP A 269 9.34 18.59 14.87
N LYS A 270 9.38 18.22 16.14
CA LYS A 270 9.42 16.83 16.58
C LYS A 270 8.05 16.14 16.50
N VAL A 271 6.95 16.88 16.61
CA VAL A 271 5.59 16.32 16.54
C VAL A 271 5.25 15.86 15.11
N SER A 272 5.74 16.55 14.09
CA SER A 272 5.53 16.14 12.68
C SER A 272 6.17 14.79 12.34
N SER A 273 7.25 14.43 13.03
CA SER A 273 7.97 13.14 12.82
C SER A 273 7.21 11.92 13.37
N ILE A 274 6.21 12.11 14.25
CA ILE A 274 5.39 11.02 14.82
C ILE A 274 4.34 10.47 13.81
N GLY A 275 4.11 11.20 12.71
CA GLY A 275 3.09 10.81 11.73
C GLY A 275 1.65 11.06 12.21
N ILE A 276 1.46 12.03 13.14
CA ILE A 276 0.13 12.52 13.53
C ILE A 276 -0.21 13.72 12.65
N SER A 277 -1.33 13.65 11.91
CA SER A 277 -1.83 14.80 11.18
C SER A 277 -2.11 15.98 12.13
N PRO A 278 -1.73 17.23 11.78
CA PRO A 278 -2.02 18.42 12.60
C PRO A 278 -3.49 18.55 12.97
N TYR A 279 -4.38 18.08 12.12
CA TYR A 279 -5.83 18.08 12.35
C TYR A 279 -6.23 17.28 13.59
N PHE A 280 -5.61 16.12 13.85
CA PHE A 280 -5.92 15.23 14.98
C PHE A 280 -5.05 15.47 16.22
N LEU A 281 -4.06 16.35 16.13
CA LEU A 281 -3.09 16.57 17.22
C LEU A 281 -3.76 16.98 18.55
N LYS A 282 -4.85 17.75 18.49
CA LYS A 282 -5.61 18.16 19.68
C LYS A 282 -6.19 16.96 20.44
N GLU A 283 -6.73 15.98 19.71
CA GLU A 283 -7.32 14.76 20.28
C GLU A 283 -6.23 13.87 20.91
N TYR A 284 -5.11 13.69 20.22
CA TYR A 284 -3.97 12.94 20.74
C TYR A 284 -3.38 13.60 22.00
N LYS A 285 -3.26 14.92 22.03
CA LYS A 285 -2.80 15.65 23.23
C LYS A 285 -3.77 15.49 24.39
N ALA A 286 -5.07 15.49 24.15
CA ALA A 286 -6.07 15.27 25.21
C ALA A 286 -5.93 13.87 25.82
N ALA A 287 -5.82 12.84 24.98
CA ALA A 287 -5.59 11.46 25.43
C ALA A 287 -4.24 11.30 26.17
N ALA A 288 -3.17 11.91 25.66
CA ALA A 288 -1.86 11.90 26.29
C ALA A 288 -1.84 12.60 27.66
N LYS A 289 -2.69 13.60 27.89
CA LYS A 289 -2.84 14.19 29.22
C LYS A 289 -3.51 13.26 30.24
N ARG A 290 -4.47 12.46 29.79
CA ARG A 290 -5.22 11.52 30.65
C ARG A 290 -4.41 10.29 31.04
N LEU A 291 -3.63 9.73 30.11
CA LEU A 291 -2.86 8.50 30.32
C LEU A 291 -1.39 8.81 30.63
N ASN A 292 -0.81 8.15 31.62
CA ASN A 292 0.63 8.20 31.86
C ASN A 292 1.39 7.16 30.99
N MET A 293 2.71 7.24 30.92
CA MET A 293 3.53 6.34 30.09
C MET A 293 3.35 4.85 30.45
N ARG A 294 3.22 4.54 31.75
CA ARG A 294 3.01 3.17 32.22
C ARG A 294 1.67 2.64 31.74
N GLN A 295 0.60 3.42 31.86
CA GLN A 295 -0.74 3.06 31.37
C GLN A 295 -0.74 2.85 29.86
N ILE A 296 -0.08 3.70 29.09
CA ILE A 296 0.06 3.55 27.62
C ILE A 296 0.80 2.25 27.30
N SER A 297 1.91 1.96 27.99
CA SER A 297 2.67 0.72 27.79
C SER A 297 1.84 -0.53 28.16
N THR A 298 1.09 -0.47 29.26
CA THR A 298 0.18 -1.57 29.65
C THR A 298 -0.93 -1.78 28.62
N ALA A 299 -1.52 -0.68 28.09
CA ALA A 299 -2.50 -0.76 27.00
C ALA A 299 -1.92 -1.44 25.74
N MET A 300 -0.68 -1.13 25.37
CA MET A 300 -0.01 -1.83 24.25
C MET A 300 0.15 -3.33 24.53
N GLY A 301 0.44 -3.71 25.78
CA GLY A 301 0.47 -5.11 26.22
C GLY A 301 -0.87 -5.81 26.04
N TYR A 302 -1.98 -5.18 26.44
CA TYR A 302 -3.32 -5.75 26.24
C TYR A 302 -3.70 -5.89 24.75
N VAL A 303 -3.34 -4.91 23.92
CA VAL A 303 -3.54 -5.00 22.47
C VAL A 303 -2.73 -6.15 21.88
N PHE A 304 -1.47 -6.34 22.31
CA PHE A 304 -0.63 -7.45 21.88
C PHE A 304 -1.20 -8.81 22.31
N GLU A 305 -1.69 -8.94 23.53
CA GLU A 305 -2.37 -10.17 23.99
C GLU A 305 -3.63 -10.47 23.19
N ALA A 306 -4.43 -9.47 22.87
CA ALA A 306 -5.60 -9.61 22.02
C ALA A 306 -5.21 -10.05 20.59
N ASP A 307 -4.10 -9.57 20.05
CA ASP A 307 -3.57 -10.01 18.75
C ASP A 307 -3.13 -11.49 18.77
N LEU A 308 -2.42 -11.93 19.82
CA LEU A 308 -2.05 -13.33 20.00
C LEU A 308 -3.28 -14.24 20.11
N LYS A 309 -4.32 -13.82 20.84
CA LYS A 309 -5.59 -14.56 20.95
C LYS A 309 -6.30 -14.64 19.59
N SER A 310 -6.34 -13.53 18.84
CA SER A 310 -6.98 -13.49 17.51
C SER A 310 -6.32 -14.44 16.49
N LYS A 311 -5.05 -14.79 16.72
CA LYS A 311 -4.26 -15.72 15.89
C LYS A 311 -4.25 -17.14 16.41
N GLY A 312 -4.97 -17.43 17.52
CA GLY A 312 -4.99 -18.75 18.15
C GLY A 312 -3.68 -19.17 18.82
N ILE A 313 -2.74 -18.24 19.05
CA ILE A 313 -1.43 -18.54 19.65
C ILE A 313 -1.53 -18.61 21.18
N LYS A 314 -2.42 -17.83 21.79
CA LYS A 314 -2.59 -17.75 23.25
C LYS A 314 -4.08 -17.77 23.61
N GLY A 315 -4.48 -18.76 24.43
CA GLY A 315 -5.82 -18.83 25.02
C GLY A 315 -6.76 -19.80 24.35
N ASP A 316 -7.91 -19.86 24.89
CA ASP A 316 -9.12 -20.57 24.56
C ASP A 316 -9.73 -20.07 23.23
N ASN A 317 -10.65 -20.84 22.68
CA ASN A 317 -11.39 -20.54 21.42
C ASN A 317 -12.33 -19.31 21.55
N SER A 318 -11.87 -18.22 22.17
CA SER A 318 -12.65 -16.99 22.29
C SER A 318 -12.96 -16.41 20.91
N GLY A 319 -14.22 -16.15 20.66
CA GLY A 319 -14.65 -15.51 19.41
C GLY A 319 -14.10 -14.09 19.27
N SER A 320 -13.98 -13.61 18.05
CA SER A 320 -13.50 -12.23 17.78
C SER A 320 -14.29 -11.17 18.55
N HIS A 321 -15.56 -11.40 18.84
CA HIS A 321 -16.41 -10.52 19.65
C HIS A 321 -15.91 -10.39 21.08
N GLU A 322 -15.63 -11.52 21.73
CA GLU A 322 -15.17 -11.57 23.11
C GLU A 322 -13.78 -10.95 23.28
N ILE A 323 -12.91 -11.16 22.30
CA ILE A 323 -11.56 -10.59 22.31
C ILE A 323 -11.62 -9.06 22.33
N LEU A 324 -12.43 -8.45 21.47
CA LEU A 324 -12.51 -6.98 21.39
C LEU A 324 -13.21 -6.38 22.62
N GLU A 325 -14.25 -7.02 23.16
CA GLU A 325 -14.95 -6.58 24.36
C GLU A 325 -14.06 -6.70 25.60
N THR A 326 -13.36 -7.81 25.77
CA THR A 326 -12.41 -8.02 26.86
C THR A 326 -11.27 -6.99 26.79
N LEU A 327 -10.74 -6.76 25.58
CA LEU A 327 -9.73 -5.71 25.38
C LEU A 327 -10.25 -4.33 25.82
N LEU A 328 -11.48 -3.97 25.41
CA LEU A 328 -12.09 -2.70 25.79
C LEU A 328 -12.18 -2.54 27.30
N LEU A 329 -12.65 -3.57 28.01
CA LEU A 329 -12.74 -3.57 29.47
C LEU A 329 -11.36 -3.31 30.09
N HIS A 330 -10.32 -4.04 29.69
CA HIS A 330 -8.97 -3.85 30.19
C HIS A 330 -8.43 -2.42 29.92
N LEU A 331 -8.73 -1.84 28.77
CA LEU A 331 -8.30 -0.48 28.45
C LEU A 331 -8.97 0.61 29.29
N PHE A 332 -10.15 0.35 29.83
CA PHE A 332 -10.87 1.28 30.71
C PHE A 332 -10.58 1.07 32.20
N THR A 333 -9.89 -0.03 32.58
CA THR A 333 -9.39 -0.23 33.95
C THR A 333 -8.02 0.42 34.21
N LEU A 334 -7.42 1.02 33.18
CA LEU A 334 -6.18 1.79 33.27
C LEU A 334 -6.45 3.20 33.79
#